data_0b3172d11635219472b7fbaf8b0fa738
#
_entry.id   0b3172d11635219472b7fbaf8b0fa738
#
_cell.length_a   1.000
_cell.length_b   1.000
_cell.length_c   1.000
_cell.angle_alpha   90.00
_cell.angle_beta   90.00
_cell.angle_gamma   90.00
#
_symmetry.space_group_name_H-M   'P 1'
#
loop_
_entity.id
_entity.type
_entity.pdbx_description
1 polymer ?
#
loop_
_entity_poly.entity_id
_entity_poly.type
_entity_poly.pdbx_seq_one_letter_code
_entity_poly.pdbx_strand_id
1 'polypeptide(L)'
;MKKIVSFKDLKCLSNYELWRSGWENKNEIDVFSYISYEIRPEDLLILGKLVFPDFILDRGAVILEMNYEEKKFNDWMERLENDIQSVERFINHTHIYDIFSGCNEDVEDEIFEQLAHMLSLSWRLILKEKFPDRDFSVFLSCSDQDYGPTITFFQK
;
A
#
# COMPACT_ATOMS: atom_id res chain seq x y z
N MET A 1 16.71 -13.17 -24.77
CA MET A 1 16.45 -13.04 -23.32
C MET A 1 15.12 -12.33 -23.16
N LYS A 2 14.20 -12.81 -22.29
CA LYS A 2 12.88 -12.23 -22.05
C LYS A 2 12.85 -11.62 -20.64
N LYS A 3 12.59 -10.30 -20.53
CA LYS A 3 12.34 -9.63 -19.25
C LYS A 3 10.91 -9.94 -18.80
N ILE A 4 10.73 -10.35 -17.55
CA ILE A 4 9.42 -10.46 -16.91
C ILE A 4 9.29 -9.27 -15.98
N VAL A 5 8.24 -8.48 -16.19
CA VAL A 5 7.95 -7.29 -15.38
C VAL A 5 6.95 -7.67 -14.31
N SER A 6 7.35 -7.59 -13.03
CA SER A 6 6.52 -7.95 -11.88
C SER A 6 5.62 -6.81 -11.43
N PHE A 7 6.04 -5.59 -11.68
CA PHE A 7 5.30 -4.37 -11.37
C PHE A 7 5.42 -3.40 -12.56
N LYS A 8 4.44 -2.51 -12.74
CA LYS A 8 4.45 -1.52 -13.83
C LYS A 8 5.74 -0.69 -13.81
N ASP A 9 6.16 -0.21 -14.97
CA ASP A 9 7.27 0.74 -15.06
C ASP A 9 6.93 2.00 -14.25
N LEU A 10 7.88 2.43 -13.43
CA LEU A 10 7.73 3.60 -12.57
C LEU A 10 7.71 4.87 -13.40
N LYS A 11 6.85 5.81 -13.03
CA LYS A 11 6.67 7.09 -13.72
C LYS A 11 6.71 8.25 -12.74
N CYS A 12 6.91 9.46 -13.24
CA CYS A 12 6.83 10.70 -12.47
C CYS A 12 7.77 10.75 -11.26
N LEU A 13 8.93 10.08 -11.36
CA LEU A 13 9.93 10.03 -10.29
C LEU A 13 10.82 11.28 -10.33
N SER A 14 10.27 12.46 -10.10
CA SER A 14 10.96 13.75 -10.25
C SER A 14 12.24 13.85 -9.41
N ASN A 15 12.21 13.41 -8.15
CA ASN A 15 13.39 13.41 -7.28
C ASN A 15 14.49 12.46 -7.78
N TYR A 16 14.10 11.27 -8.25
CA TYR A 16 15.03 10.33 -8.87
C TYR A 16 15.66 10.90 -10.14
N GLU A 17 14.87 11.49 -11.03
CA GLU A 17 15.36 12.08 -12.28
C GLU A 17 16.26 13.31 -12.02
N LEU A 18 15.92 14.13 -11.04
CA LEU A 18 16.76 15.25 -10.59
C LEU A 18 18.12 14.73 -10.08
N TRP A 19 18.11 13.77 -9.18
CA TRP A 19 19.34 13.14 -8.67
C TRP A 19 20.18 12.54 -9.79
N ARG A 20 19.55 11.76 -10.67
CA ARG A 20 20.22 11.15 -11.82
C ARG A 20 20.81 12.17 -12.77
N SER A 21 20.21 13.35 -12.90
CA SER A 21 20.70 14.42 -13.77
C SER A 21 22.05 14.98 -13.35
N GLY A 22 22.43 14.87 -12.09
CA GLY A 22 23.71 15.30 -11.54
C GLY A 22 24.89 14.39 -11.89
N TRP A 23 24.65 13.21 -12.50
CA TRP A 23 25.71 12.25 -12.84
C TRP A 23 26.21 12.45 -14.28
N GLU A 24 27.53 12.33 -14.49
CA GLU A 24 28.14 12.45 -15.82
C GLU A 24 27.70 11.31 -16.74
N ASN A 25 27.70 10.06 -16.24
CA ASN A 25 27.34 8.87 -17.02
C ASN A 25 25.96 8.32 -16.61
N LYS A 26 24.91 8.96 -17.09
CA LYS A 26 23.51 8.61 -16.75
C LYS A 26 23.08 7.20 -17.19
N ASN A 27 23.81 6.58 -18.14
CA ASN A 27 23.47 5.24 -18.62
C ASN A 27 23.90 4.13 -17.66
N GLU A 28 24.82 4.42 -16.76
CA GLU A 28 25.30 3.48 -15.73
C GLU A 28 24.52 3.61 -14.42
N ILE A 29 23.64 4.60 -14.32
CA ILE A 29 22.86 4.94 -13.11
C ILE A 29 21.42 4.51 -13.31
N ASP A 30 20.94 3.67 -12.39
CA ASP A 30 19.59 3.12 -12.37
C ASP A 30 18.93 3.26 -11.00
N VAL A 31 17.72 2.69 -10.84
CA VAL A 31 16.98 2.71 -9.56
C VAL A 31 17.75 2.04 -8.43
N PHE A 32 18.54 1.02 -8.71
CA PHE A 32 19.34 0.32 -7.68
C PHE A 32 20.51 1.20 -7.23
N SER A 33 21.08 1.99 -8.14
CA SER A 33 22.05 3.02 -7.77
C SER A 33 21.42 4.06 -6.84
N TYR A 34 20.21 4.54 -7.16
CA TYR A 34 19.49 5.48 -6.27
C TYR A 34 19.25 4.90 -4.88
N ILE A 35 18.77 3.66 -4.80
CA ILE A 35 18.57 2.96 -3.53
C ILE A 35 19.88 2.89 -2.74
N SER A 36 20.99 2.59 -3.40
CA SER A 36 22.29 2.46 -2.75
C SER A 36 22.84 3.77 -2.16
N TYR A 37 22.54 4.90 -2.79
CA TYR A 37 23.09 6.20 -2.39
C TYR A 37 22.15 7.01 -1.52
N GLU A 38 20.84 6.91 -1.73
CA GLU A 38 19.86 7.83 -1.15
C GLU A 38 18.95 7.18 -0.10
N ILE A 39 18.75 5.84 -0.16
CA ILE A 39 17.81 5.18 0.74
C ILE A 39 18.54 4.54 1.91
N ARG A 40 18.18 4.91 3.13
CA ARG A 40 18.69 4.22 4.31
C ARG A 40 18.03 2.85 4.46
N PRO A 41 18.78 1.78 4.78
CA PRO A 41 18.22 0.45 4.99
C PRO A 41 17.08 0.42 6.02
N GLU A 42 17.17 1.27 7.05
CA GLU A 42 16.15 1.44 8.08
C GLU A 42 14.81 1.94 7.52
N ASP A 43 14.84 2.94 6.60
CA ASP A 43 13.64 3.47 5.96
C ASP A 43 12.91 2.38 5.15
N LEU A 44 13.67 1.54 4.45
CA LEU A 44 13.11 0.41 3.72
C LEU A 44 12.45 -0.62 4.64
N LEU A 45 13.02 -0.89 5.82
CA LEU A 45 12.42 -1.79 6.81
C LEU A 45 11.11 -1.22 7.38
N ILE A 46 11.07 0.08 7.66
CA ILE A 46 9.86 0.77 8.13
C ILE A 46 8.77 0.73 7.04
N LEU A 47 9.12 1.08 5.80
CA LEU A 47 8.20 0.98 4.66
C LEU A 47 7.75 -0.46 4.40
N GLY A 48 8.58 -1.43 4.76
CA GLY A 48 8.23 -2.85 4.71
C GLY A 48 6.96 -3.19 5.49
N LYS A 49 6.66 -2.47 6.58
CA LYS A 49 5.41 -2.64 7.35
C LYS A 49 4.16 -2.21 6.59
N LEU A 50 4.30 -1.32 5.63
CA LEU A 50 3.20 -0.93 4.75
C LEU A 50 3.00 -1.94 3.61
N VAL A 51 4.10 -2.44 3.05
CA VAL A 51 4.10 -3.42 1.94
C VAL A 51 3.69 -4.81 2.42
N PHE A 52 4.12 -5.20 3.62
CA PHE A 52 3.82 -6.47 4.31
C PHE A 52 3.19 -6.16 5.67
N PRO A 53 1.91 -5.74 5.69
CA PRO A 53 1.28 -5.27 6.91
C PRO A 53 1.06 -6.40 7.91
N ASP A 54 1.01 -6.04 9.18
CA ASP A 54 0.52 -6.90 10.23
C ASP A 54 -1.01 -6.88 10.28
N PHE A 55 -1.61 -7.95 10.78
CA PHE A 55 -3.06 -8.13 10.85
C PHE A 55 -3.49 -8.49 12.26
N ILE A 56 -4.63 -7.97 12.66
CA ILE A 56 -5.37 -8.39 13.86
C ILE A 56 -6.50 -9.32 13.43
N LEU A 57 -6.56 -10.49 14.07
CA LEU A 57 -7.65 -11.43 13.90
C LEU A 57 -8.58 -11.32 15.11
N ASP A 58 -9.75 -10.75 14.92
CA ASP A 58 -10.75 -10.58 15.98
C ASP A 58 -12.14 -11.05 15.50
N ARG A 59 -12.78 -11.95 16.25
CA ARG A 59 -14.12 -12.52 15.99
C ARG A 59 -14.32 -12.98 14.53
N GLY A 60 -13.27 -13.51 13.92
CA GLY A 60 -13.26 -13.99 12.54
C GLY A 60 -12.91 -12.95 11.50
N ALA A 61 -12.95 -11.66 11.82
CA ALA A 61 -12.48 -10.59 10.93
C ALA A 61 -10.96 -10.50 10.91
N VAL A 62 -10.41 -10.15 9.74
CA VAL A 62 -8.98 -9.85 9.52
C VAL A 62 -8.85 -8.36 9.25
N ILE A 63 -8.23 -7.64 10.17
CA ILE A 63 -8.12 -6.18 10.12
C ILE A 63 -6.64 -5.79 10.03
N LEU A 64 -6.31 -4.80 9.21
CA LEU A 64 -4.98 -4.16 9.24
C LEU A 64 -4.68 -3.65 10.64
N GLU A 65 -3.52 -4.03 11.21
CA GLU A 65 -3.13 -3.56 12.54
C GLU A 65 -3.16 -2.04 12.64
N MET A 66 -2.69 -1.34 11.61
CA MET A 66 -2.65 0.13 11.57
C MET A 66 -4.04 0.80 11.62
N ASN A 67 -5.10 0.07 11.26
CA ASN A 67 -6.48 0.57 11.26
C ASN A 67 -7.29 0.03 12.44
N TYR A 68 -6.71 -0.90 13.23
CA TYR A 68 -7.43 -1.55 14.33
C TYR A 68 -7.46 -0.67 15.58
N GLU A 69 -8.65 -0.40 16.05
CA GLU A 69 -8.94 0.17 17.35
C GLU A 69 -10.13 -0.63 17.94
N GLU A 70 -9.93 -1.24 19.10
CA GLU A 70 -10.91 -2.15 19.70
C GLU A 70 -12.31 -1.53 19.84
N LYS A 71 -12.39 -0.26 20.30
CA LYS A 71 -13.65 0.45 20.43
C LYS A 71 -14.33 0.64 19.07
N LYS A 72 -13.59 1.13 18.09
CA LYS A 72 -14.08 1.35 16.72
C LYS A 72 -14.54 0.03 16.08
N PHE A 73 -13.78 -1.05 16.31
CA PHE A 73 -14.15 -2.38 15.81
C PHE A 73 -15.46 -2.86 16.44
N ASN A 74 -15.63 -2.72 17.77
CA ASN A 74 -16.87 -3.09 18.47
C ASN A 74 -18.06 -2.29 17.96
N ASP A 75 -17.91 -0.97 17.79
CA ASP A 75 -18.96 -0.09 17.28
C ASP A 75 -19.41 -0.49 15.85
N TRP A 76 -18.46 -0.87 14.99
CA TRP A 76 -18.78 -1.33 13.63
C TRP A 76 -19.41 -2.73 13.62
N MET A 77 -18.94 -3.65 14.46
CA MET A 77 -19.54 -4.97 14.61
C MET A 77 -21.03 -4.87 15.02
N GLU A 78 -21.33 -3.98 15.97
CA GLU A 78 -22.72 -3.74 16.39
C GLU A 78 -23.55 -3.10 15.26
N ARG A 79 -23.05 -2.04 14.63
CA ARG A 79 -23.77 -1.29 13.57
C ARG A 79 -24.04 -2.13 12.32
N LEU A 80 -23.16 -3.05 12.00
CA LEU A 80 -23.26 -3.93 10.83
C LEU A 80 -23.75 -5.34 11.20
N GLU A 81 -24.42 -5.49 12.37
CA GLU A 81 -25.05 -6.74 12.80
C GLU A 81 -24.11 -7.96 12.74
N ASN A 82 -22.82 -7.76 13.05
CA ASN A 82 -21.74 -8.74 12.97
C ASN A 82 -21.47 -9.27 11.53
N ASP A 83 -21.82 -8.52 10.50
CA ASP A 83 -21.41 -8.83 9.13
C ASP A 83 -19.91 -8.58 8.97
N ILE A 84 -19.13 -9.65 9.09
CA ILE A 84 -17.66 -9.64 9.04
C ILE A 84 -17.16 -8.99 7.75
N GLN A 85 -17.75 -9.33 6.60
CA GLN A 85 -17.34 -8.80 5.30
C GLN A 85 -17.47 -7.28 5.24
N SER A 86 -18.61 -6.76 5.70
CA SER A 86 -18.86 -5.32 5.74
C SER A 86 -17.94 -4.60 6.74
N VAL A 87 -17.71 -5.20 7.92
CA VAL A 87 -16.80 -4.66 8.92
C VAL A 87 -15.38 -4.56 8.39
N GLU A 88 -14.86 -5.63 7.78
CA GLU A 88 -13.54 -5.63 7.13
C GLU A 88 -13.45 -4.57 6.04
N ARG A 89 -14.47 -4.49 5.17
CA ARG A 89 -14.52 -3.53 4.08
C ARG A 89 -14.42 -2.08 4.58
N PHE A 90 -15.08 -1.77 5.70
CA PHE A 90 -15.05 -0.44 6.31
C PHE A 90 -13.74 -0.14 7.02
N ILE A 91 -13.29 -1.05 7.90
CA ILE A 91 -12.12 -0.78 8.73
C ILE A 91 -10.82 -0.86 7.94
N ASN A 92 -10.72 -1.79 6.98
CA ASN A 92 -9.54 -1.91 6.12
C ASN A 92 -9.49 -0.86 5.01
N HIS A 93 -10.50 0.01 4.88
CA HIS A 93 -10.50 1.08 3.90
C HIS A 93 -9.41 2.11 4.24
N THR A 94 -8.46 2.26 3.34
CA THR A 94 -7.25 3.06 3.55
C THR A 94 -7.07 4.03 2.39
N HIS A 95 -7.01 5.32 2.69
CA HIS A 95 -6.64 6.37 1.74
C HIS A 95 -5.12 6.47 1.68
N ILE A 96 -4.55 6.41 0.48
CA ILE A 96 -3.10 6.46 0.32
C ILE A 96 -2.55 7.82 0.72
N TYR A 97 -3.29 8.90 0.48
CA TYR A 97 -2.90 10.26 0.90
C TYR A 97 -2.75 10.37 2.42
N ASP A 98 -3.61 9.71 3.20
CA ASP A 98 -3.56 9.78 4.65
C ASP A 98 -2.27 9.16 5.23
N ILE A 99 -1.75 8.10 4.57
CA ILE A 99 -0.49 7.46 4.96
C ILE A 99 0.68 8.46 4.87
N PHE A 100 0.64 9.34 3.88
CA PHE A 100 1.70 10.31 3.58
C PHE A 100 1.31 11.75 3.94
N SER A 101 0.28 11.94 4.77
CA SER A 101 -0.24 13.27 5.14
C SER A 101 0.79 14.19 5.82
N GLY A 102 1.87 13.62 6.37
CA GLY A 102 3.01 14.38 6.91
C GLY A 102 4.09 14.75 5.89
N CYS A 103 3.94 14.32 4.62
CA CYS A 103 4.88 14.70 3.56
C CYS A 103 4.67 16.17 3.18
N ASN A 104 5.74 16.97 3.28
CA ASN A 104 5.70 18.40 2.94
C ASN A 104 6.09 18.68 1.48
N GLU A 105 6.39 17.64 0.71
CA GLU A 105 6.72 17.74 -0.71
C GLU A 105 5.44 17.76 -1.55
N ASP A 106 5.49 18.47 -2.67
CA ASP A 106 4.45 18.42 -3.70
C ASP A 106 4.66 17.13 -4.52
N VAL A 107 3.84 16.12 -4.25
CA VAL A 107 3.92 14.79 -4.87
C VAL A 107 2.80 14.65 -5.90
N GLU A 108 3.16 14.27 -7.12
CA GLU A 108 2.19 14.06 -8.19
C GLU A 108 1.23 12.89 -7.87
N ASP A 109 -0.04 13.04 -8.20
CA ASP A 109 -1.09 12.03 -7.96
C ASP A 109 -0.75 10.67 -8.55
N GLU A 110 -0.11 10.62 -9.71
CA GLU A 110 0.38 9.39 -10.36
C GLU A 110 1.31 8.57 -9.44
N ILE A 111 2.06 9.19 -8.53
CA ILE A 111 2.90 8.50 -7.55
C ILE A 111 2.03 7.74 -6.54
N PHE A 112 0.99 8.39 -6.02
CA PHE A 112 0.06 7.76 -5.08
C PHE A 112 -0.73 6.62 -5.73
N GLU A 113 -1.12 6.76 -6.99
CA GLU A 113 -1.74 5.67 -7.76
C GLU A 113 -0.80 4.47 -7.91
N GLN A 114 0.48 4.72 -8.24
CA GLN A 114 1.48 3.66 -8.35
C GLN A 114 1.71 2.96 -6.99
N LEU A 115 1.76 3.73 -5.89
CA LEU A 115 1.84 3.17 -4.54
C LEU A 115 0.61 2.29 -4.23
N ALA A 116 -0.59 2.76 -4.52
CA ALA A 116 -1.82 2.00 -4.32
C ALA A 116 -1.80 0.67 -5.11
N HIS A 117 -1.35 0.70 -6.36
CA HIS A 117 -1.18 -0.52 -7.17
C HIS A 117 -0.14 -1.47 -6.56
N MET A 118 0.99 -0.95 -6.08
CA MET A 118 2.02 -1.76 -5.41
C MET A 118 1.47 -2.43 -4.15
N LEU A 119 0.78 -1.67 -3.30
CA LEU A 119 0.17 -2.18 -2.08
C LEU A 119 -0.92 -3.20 -2.38
N SER A 120 -1.76 -2.96 -3.37
CA SER A 120 -2.79 -3.91 -3.80
C SER A 120 -2.18 -5.27 -4.21
N LEU A 121 -1.05 -5.26 -4.91
CA LEU A 121 -0.34 -6.48 -5.29
C LEU A 121 0.24 -7.19 -4.06
N SER A 122 0.95 -6.45 -3.21
CA SER A 122 1.62 -7.02 -2.03
C SER A 122 0.59 -7.56 -1.01
N TRP A 123 -0.50 -6.83 -0.76
CA TRP A 123 -1.55 -7.27 0.18
C TRP A 123 -2.27 -8.54 -0.30
N ARG A 124 -2.52 -8.69 -1.62
CA ARG A 124 -3.03 -9.97 -2.15
C ARG A 124 -2.10 -11.14 -1.89
N LEU A 125 -0.80 -10.93 -2.07
CA LEU A 125 0.19 -11.97 -1.87
C LEU A 125 0.32 -12.34 -0.39
N ILE A 126 0.39 -11.35 0.50
CA ILE A 126 0.55 -11.61 1.93
C ILE A 126 -0.71 -12.20 2.58
N LEU A 127 -1.91 -11.74 2.17
CA LEU A 127 -3.17 -12.31 2.63
C LEU A 127 -3.28 -13.79 2.23
N LYS A 128 -2.92 -14.14 1.01
CA LYS A 128 -2.90 -15.53 0.54
C LYS A 128 -1.88 -16.39 1.30
N GLU A 129 -0.72 -15.83 1.62
CA GLU A 129 0.35 -16.52 2.36
C GLU A 129 -0.04 -16.74 3.83
N LYS A 130 -0.61 -15.72 4.49
CA LYS A 130 -0.92 -15.77 5.91
C LYS A 130 -2.25 -16.47 6.22
N PHE A 131 -3.19 -16.44 5.28
CA PHE A 131 -4.52 -17.02 5.43
C PHE A 131 -4.86 -17.93 4.24
N PRO A 132 -4.13 -19.05 4.05
CA PRO A 132 -4.27 -19.91 2.87
C PRO A 132 -5.68 -20.53 2.73
N ASP A 133 -6.40 -20.70 3.85
CA ASP A 133 -7.74 -21.28 3.91
C ASP A 133 -8.87 -20.25 3.76
N ARG A 134 -8.53 -18.98 3.51
CA ARG A 134 -9.49 -17.86 3.33
C ARG A 134 -9.33 -17.23 1.96
N ASP A 135 -10.44 -16.80 1.38
CA ASP A 135 -10.44 -16.06 0.10
C ASP A 135 -10.75 -14.58 0.34
N PHE A 136 -9.85 -13.72 -0.13
CA PHE A 136 -9.97 -12.27 0.03
C PHE A 136 -10.16 -11.58 -1.30
N SER A 137 -10.99 -10.54 -1.29
CA SER A 137 -11.04 -9.53 -2.33
C SER A 137 -10.22 -8.32 -1.90
N VAL A 138 -9.30 -7.88 -2.75
CA VAL A 138 -8.55 -6.62 -2.54
C VAL A 138 -8.98 -5.65 -3.63
N PHE A 139 -9.61 -4.56 -3.22
CA PHE A 139 -10.13 -3.51 -4.09
C PHE A 139 -9.23 -2.29 -4.06
N LEU A 140 -9.01 -1.74 -5.22
CA LEU A 140 -8.31 -0.50 -5.47
C LEU A 140 -9.25 0.45 -6.21
N SER A 141 -9.40 1.69 -5.74
CA SER A 141 -10.05 2.78 -6.46
C SER A 141 -9.06 3.91 -6.70
N CYS A 142 -9.04 4.42 -7.93
CA CYS A 142 -8.33 5.63 -8.32
C CYS A 142 -9.36 6.56 -8.99
N SER A 143 -10.53 6.72 -8.37
CA SER A 143 -11.62 7.55 -8.90
C SER A 143 -11.39 9.01 -8.57
N ASP A 144 -11.62 9.91 -9.54
CA ASP A 144 -11.60 11.37 -9.33
C ASP A 144 -12.68 11.85 -8.36
N GLN A 145 -13.63 10.97 -7.98
CA GLN A 145 -14.68 11.26 -7.00
C GLN A 145 -14.24 10.96 -5.57
N ASP A 146 -13.16 10.21 -5.39
CA ASP A 146 -12.60 9.89 -4.08
C ASP A 146 -11.49 10.89 -3.71
N TYR A 147 -11.25 11.06 -2.43
CA TYR A 147 -10.09 11.80 -1.93
C TYR A 147 -8.82 10.95 -2.13
N GLY A 148 -8.31 10.94 -3.38
CA GLY A 148 -7.14 10.18 -3.79
C GLY A 148 -7.36 8.67 -3.90
N PRO A 149 -6.30 7.92 -4.24
CA PRO A 149 -6.36 6.48 -4.36
C PRO A 149 -6.67 5.81 -3.02
N THR A 150 -7.56 4.81 -3.07
CA THR A 150 -7.96 4.03 -1.90
C THR A 150 -7.74 2.54 -2.13
N ILE A 151 -7.45 1.83 -1.05
CA ILE A 151 -7.32 0.38 -1.05
C ILE A 151 -8.08 -0.22 0.13
N THR A 152 -8.78 -1.32 -0.09
CA THR A 152 -9.44 -2.09 0.97
C THR A 152 -9.39 -3.57 0.65
N PHE A 153 -9.57 -4.41 1.67
CA PHE A 153 -9.78 -5.84 1.46
C PHE A 153 -10.82 -6.39 2.45
N PHE A 154 -11.42 -7.50 2.07
CA PHE A 154 -12.37 -8.24 2.88
C PHE A 154 -12.49 -9.69 2.41
N GLN A 155 -12.92 -10.58 3.31
CA GLN A 155 -13.25 -11.97 3.00
C GLN A 155 -14.46 -12.05 2.06
N LYS A 156 -14.45 -13.07 1.14
CA LYS A 156 -15.58 -13.36 0.27
C LYS A 156 -16.60 -14.26 0.94
#